data_8ff200fb54fee91ec3787b478b0ed09c
#
_entry.id   8ff200fb54fee91ec3787b478b0ed09c
#
_cell.length_a   1.000
_cell.length_b   1.000
_cell.length_c   1.000
_cell.angle_alpha   90.00
_cell.angle_beta   90.00
_cell.angle_gamma   90.00
#
_symmetry.space_group_name_H-M   'P 1'
#
loop_
_entity.id
_entity.type
_entity.pdbx_description
1 polymer ?
#
loop_
_entity_poly.entity_id
_entity_poly.type
_entity_poly.pdbx_seq_one_letter_code
_entity_poly.pdbx_strand_id
1 'polypeptide(L)'
;MNYYDKLMLEYYRVLNNAWKTEIRDATRLAIQMLSDMPRAEKINKDSIDKLIDIINTQLGDDFAALVNEPTKAIIDRCVRLGLKDTQVQAPTKTSIGLWGIEDQHLSSTIQKQQLFWIGNHFEADVRQNFADVLSNAIQQGYTKETLADTLKDQFSDLANRSSNYWQGLAEHTALRIREFGRLQGYKKAKARYYKLVVILDDRTSDICRALAAQDKTYPLNDALEVMDNLMALDTKSNSLDDAREYIKALAPWIKDDQIEYDSEMNPVGVSGAHTPFPPFHWKCRTTTTILGLCNQMSSVI
;
A
#
# COMPACT_ATOMS: atom_id res chain seq x y z
N MET A 1 12.12 -4.07 18.88
CA MET A 1 11.41 -3.51 17.71
C MET A 1 12.15 -2.27 17.23
N ASN A 2 12.66 -2.27 16.01
CA ASN A 2 13.39 -1.13 15.43
C ASN A 2 12.43 0.02 15.06
N TYR A 3 12.98 1.17 14.64
CA TYR A 3 12.17 2.36 14.32
C TYR A 3 11.24 2.13 13.14
N TYR A 4 11.68 1.40 12.13
CA TYR A 4 10.87 1.05 10.96
C TYR A 4 9.68 0.18 11.33
N ASP A 5 9.87 -0.86 12.16
CA ASP A 5 8.78 -1.70 12.63
C ASP A 5 7.72 -0.90 13.41
N LYS A 6 8.16 0.12 14.17
CA LYS A 6 7.25 1.04 14.87
C LYS A 6 6.40 1.84 13.90
N LEU A 7 6.99 2.35 12.81
CA LEU A 7 6.26 3.10 11.77
C LEU A 7 5.22 2.21 11.08
N MET A 8 5.59 0.98 10.71
CA MET A 8 4.65 0.03 10.11
C MET A 8 3.47 -0.27 11.04
N LEU A 9 3.76 -0.54 12.33
CA LEU A 9 2.72 -0.81 13.32
C LEU A 9 1.81 0.41 13.55
N GLU A 10 2.38 1.61 13.57
CA GLU A 10 1.61 2.85 13.69
C GLU A 10 0.69 3.05 12.49
N TYR A 11 1.20 2.85 11.28
CA TYR A 11 0.40 2.97 10.06
C TYR A 11 -0.73 1.93 10.01
N TYR A 12 -0.42 0.68 10.33
CA TYR A 12 -1.44 -0.34 10.48
C TYR A 12 -2.55 0.07 11.45
N ARG A 13 -2.18 0.60 12.62
CA ARG A 13 -3.17 1.04 13.62
C ARG A 13 -4.05 2.17 13.11
N VAL A 14 -3.50 3.13 12.40
CA VAL A 14 -4.25 4.22 11.77
C VAL A 14 -5.30 3.65 10.82
N LEU A 15 -4.89 2.82 9.86
CA LEU A 15 -5.76 2.24 8.87
C LEU A 15 -6.83 1.34 9.48
N ASN A 16 -6.44 0.43 10.37
CA ASN A 16 -7.34 -0.54 10.99
C ASN A 16 -8.35 0.12 11.94
N ASN A 17 -7.96 1.17 12.67
CA ASN A 17 -8.88 1.89 13.55
C ASN A 17 -9.87 2.73 12.75
N ALA A 18 -9.43 3.41 11.71
CA ALA A 18 -10.30 4.15 10.82
C ALA A 18 -11.31 3.20 10.15
N TRP A 19 -10.83 2.07 9.59
CA TRP A 19 -11.69 1.03 9.02
C TRP A 19 -12.78 0.55 9.98
N LYS A 20 -12.40 0.16 11.21
CA LYS A 20 -13.35 -0.31 12.22
C LYS A 20 -14.36 0.77 12.63
N THR A 21 -13.94 2.02 12.66
CA THR A 21 -14.82 3.15 12.96
C THR A 21 -15.87 3.32 11.87
N GLU A 22 -15.43 3.38 10.61
CA GLU A 22 -16.33 3.57 9.47
C GLU A 22 -17.32 2.41 9.30
N ILE A 23 -16.85 1.16 9.41
CA ILE A 23 -17.74 -0.01 9.36
C ILE A 23 -18.80 0.04 10.46
N ARG A 24 -18.42 0.41 11.67
CA ARG A 24 -19.37 0.56 12.78
C ARG A 24 -20.39 1.67 12.50
N ASP A 25 -19.95 2.81 12.01
CA ASP A 25 -20.81 3.95 11.77
C ASP A 25 -21.76 3.70 10.58
N ALA A 26 -21.28 3.01 9.51
CA ALA A 26 -22.12 2.50 8.43
C ALA A 26 -23.19 1.54 8.91
N THR A 27 -22.80 0.57 9.73
CA THR A 27 -23.72 -0.41 10.29
C THR A 27 -24.79 0.27 11.13
N ARG A 28 -24.40 1.22 11.98
CA ARG A 28 -25.33 2.00 12.81
C ARG A 28 -26.32 2.77 11.96
N LEU A 29 -25.86 3.44 10.92
CA LEU A 29 -26.71 4.20 9.99
C LEU A 29 -27.71 3.29 9.28
N ALA A 30 -27.24 2.15 8.75
CA ALA A 30 -28.10 1.17 8.09
C ALA A 30 -29.22 0.66 9.04
N ILE A 31 -28.87 0.32 10.28
CA ILE A 31 -29.84 -0.15 11.29
C ILE A 31 -30.84 0.95 11.64
N GLN A 32 -30.37 2.19 11.80
CA GLN A 32 -31.27 3.32 12.07
C GLN A 32 -32.29 3.52 10.95
N MET A 33 -31.82 3.53 9.69
CA MET A 33 -32.69 3.66 8.52
C MET A 33 -33.72 2.54 8.45
N LEU A 34 -33.35 1.28 8.74
CA LEU A 34 -34.29 0.17 8.82
C LEU A 34 -35.31 0.38 9.95
N SER A 35 -34.91 0.93 11.09
CA SER A 35 -35.81 1.23 12.21
C SER A 35 -36.83 2.30 11.87
N ASP A 36 -36.41 3.31 11.09
CA ASP A 36 -37.28 4.44 10.70
C ASP A 36 -38.29 4.08 9.61
N MET A 37 -38.12 2.93 8.92
CA MET A 37 -39.09 2.45 7.95
C MET A 37 -40.41 2.04 8.63
N PRO A 38 -41.58 2.27 8.02
CA PRO A 38 -42.89 1.83 8.56
C PRO A 38 -42.93 0.31 8.79
N ARG A 39 -43.58 -0.13 9.89
CA ARG A 39 -43.63 -1.57 10.25
C ARG A 39 -44.28 -2.47 9.20
N ALA A 40 -45.15 -1.92 8.36
CA ALA A 40 -45.86 -2.64 7.30
C ALA A 40 -45.09 -2.71 5.98
N GLU A 41 -43.98 -1.99 5.87
CA GLU A 41 -43.20 -1.94 4.63
C GLU A 41 -42.29 -3.15 4.50
N LYS A 42 -42.55 -3.96 3.46
CA LYS A 42 -41.60 -5.03 3.10
C LYS A 42 -40.33 -4.39 2.50
N ILE A 43 -39.21 -4.91 2.92
CA ILE A 43 -37.91 -4.55 2.30
C ILE A 43 -38.01 -4.86 0.81
N ASN A 44 -37.93 -3.82 -0.01
CA ASN A 44 -37.97 -3.91 -1.46
C ASN A 44 -36.68 -3.37 -2.06
N LYS A 45 -36.51 -3.57 -3.37
CA LYS A 45 -35.30 -3.15 -4.07
C LYS A 45 -35.03 -1.65 -3.95
N ASP A 46 -36.07 -0.80 -4.07
CA ASP A 46 -35.92 0.65 -4.01
C ASP A 46 -35.45 1.13 -2.62
N SER A 47 -35.94 0.48 -1.56
CA SER A 47 -35.49 0.76 -0.18
C SER A 47 -34.02 0.39 0.01
N ILE A 48 -33.57 -0.69 -0.63
CA ILE A 48 -32.19 -1.16 -0.59
C ILE A 48 -31.27 -0.27 -1.40
N ASP A 49 -31.65 0.09 -2.63
CA ASP A 49 -30.85 0.97 -3.47
C ASP A 49 -30.61 2.32 -2.78
N LYS A 50 -31.64 2.88 -2.13
CA LYS A 50 -31.51 4.08 -1.29
C LYS A 50 -30.56 3.89 -0.11
N LEU A 51 -30.62 2.74 0.57
CA LEU A 51 -29.72 2.43 1.68
C LEU A 51 -28.26 2.36 1.20
N ILE A 52 -28.01 1.68 0.08
CA ILE A 52 -26.69 1.55 -0.53
C ILE A 52 -26.16 2.93 -0.92
N ASP A 53 -26.97 3.77 -1.57
CA ASP A 53 -26.57 5.11 -1.99
C ASP A 53 -26.18 6.01 -0.81
N ILE A 54 -26.94 5.99 0.27
CA ILE A 54 -26.65 6.79 1.46
C ILE A 54 -25.36 6.30 2.14
N ILE A 55 -25.19 5.00 2.28
CA ILE A 55 -23.99 4.41 2.85
C ILE A 55 -22.76 4.76 2.01
N ASN A 56 -22.85 4.63 0.69
CA ASN A 56 -21.77 4.95 -0.23
C ASN A 56 -21.39 6.44 -0.20
N THR A 57 -22.38 7.33 -0.11
CA THR A 57 -22.14 8.78 -0.09
C THR A 57 -21.44 9.23 1.20
N GLN A 58 -21.75 8.60 2.34
CA GLN A 58 -21.19 9.00 3.64
C GLN A 58 -19.85 8.36 3.98
N LEU A 59 -19.55 7.16 3.48
CA LEU A 59 -18.38 6.41 3.92
C LEU A 59 -17.08 6.74 3.19
N GLY A 60 -17.14 7.07 1.91
CA GLY A 60 -15.92 7.25 1.10
C GLY A 60 -15.11 8.49 1.49
N ASP A 61 -15.79 9.61 1.69
CA ASP A 61 -15.16 10.89 2.01
C ASP A 61 -14.64 10.93 3.46
N ASP A 62 -15.38 10.35 4.40
CA ASP A 62 -15.04 10.34 5.82
C ASP A 62 -13.81 9.46 6.10
N PHE A 63 -13.69 8.29 5.48
CA PHE A 63 -12.55 7.42 5.66
C PHE A 63 -11.24 8.06 5.18
N ALA A 64 -11.25 8.66 3.97
CA ALA A 64 -10.09 9.38 3.45
C ALA A 64 -9.71 10.55 4.35
N ALA A 65 -10.69 11.29 4.89
CA ALA A 65 -10.46 12.39 5.83
C ALA A 65 -9.83 11.92 7.14
N LEU A 66 -10.31 10.82 7.72
CA LEU A 66 -9.80 10.26 8.97
C LEU A 66 -8.33 9.83 8.87
N VAL A 67 -7.91 9.29 7.74
CA VAL A 67 -6.55 8.78 7.56
C VAL A 67 -5.59 9.79 6.94
N ASN A 68 -6.05 10.93 6.46
CA ASN A 68 -5.26 11.90 5.68
C ASN A 68 -4.02 12.41 6.44
N GLU A 69 -4.21 13.12 7.55
CA GLU A 69 -3.09 13.70 8.30
C GLU A 69 -2.17 12.65 8.95
N PRO A 70 -2.70 11.57 9.57
CA PRO A 70 -1.84 10.50 10.06
C PRO A 70 -1.03 9.83 8.95
N THR A 71 -1.62 9.59 7.78
CA THR A 71 -0.92 9.00 6.62
C THR A 71 0.22 9.90 6.16
N LYS A 72 -0.03 11.23 6.05
CA LYS A 72 1.00 12.21 5.70
C LYS A 72 2.19 12.15 6.66
N ALA A 73 1.94 12.17 7.95
CA ALA A 73 2.99 12.13 8.97
C ALA A 73 3.84 10.84 8.89
N ILE A 74 3.23 9.71 8.57
CA ILE A 74 3.93 8.43 8.40
C ILE A 74 4.76 8.43 7.12
N ILE A 75 4.20 8.92 6.00
CA ILE A 75 4.90 9.04 4.72
C ILE A 75 6.15 9.89 4.88
N ASP A 76 6.05 11.09 5.46
CA ASP A 76 7.18 11.98 5.71
C ASP A 76 8.30 11.27 6.49
N ARG A 77 7.92 10.52 7.52
CA ARG A 77 8.89 9.76 8.34
C ARG A 77 9.51 8.60 7.59
N CYS A 78 8.77 7.90 6.73
CA CYS A 78 9.30 6.82 5.90
C CYS A 78 10.29 7.34 4.85
N VAL A 79 9.98 8.44 4.15
CA VAL A 79 10.89 9.08 3.20
C VAL A 79 12.17 9.55 3.92
N ARG A 80 12.03 10.24 5.07
CA ARG A 80 13.19 10.66 5.88
C ARG A 80 14.04 9.48 6.34
N LEU A 81 13.42 8.36 6.67
CA LEU A 81 14.15 7.15 7.05
C LEU A 81 14.97 6.61 5.88
N GLY A 82 14.42 6.59 4.66
CA GLY A 82 15.13 6.20 3.45
C GLY A 82 16.34 7.11 3.15
N LEU A 83 16.16 8.43 3.28
CA LEU A 83 17.26 9.40 3.16
C LEU A 83 18.33 9.16 4.23
N LYS A 84 17.94 8.91 5.48
CA LYS A 84 18.87 8.62 6.58
C LYS A 84 19.64 7.32 6.35
N ASP A 85 18.99 6.28 5.86
CA ASP A 85 19.65 5.03 5.51
C ASP A 85 20.75 5.26 4.45
N THR A 86 20.46 6.07 3.44
CA THR A 86 21.45 6.46 2.43
C THR A 86 22.56 7.30 3.03
N GLN A 87 22.27 8.23 3.94
CA GLN A 87 23.28 9.03 4.63
C GLN A 87 24.27 8.15 5.43
N VAL A 88 23.79 7.07 6.05
CA VAL A 88 24.63 6.09 6.76
C VAL A 88 25.55 5.35 5.78
N GLN A 89 25.04 5.01 4.58
CA GLN A 89 25.83 4.34 3.53
C GLN A 89 26.84 5.29 2.85
N ALA A 90 26.58 6.60 2.89
CA ALA A 90 27.42 7.64 2.27
C ALA A 90 27.72 8.79 3.28
N PRO A 91 28.45 8.54 4.35
CA PRO A 91 28.58 9.49 5.46
C PRO A 91 29.27 10.81 5.08
N THR A 92 30.09 10.82 4.05
CA THR A 92 30.76 12.05 3.56
C THR A 92 29.82 12.99 2.77
N LYS A 93 28.62 12.54 2.41
CA LYS A 93 27.64 13.31 1.65
C LYS A 93 26.55 13.87 2.57
N THR A 94 26.90 14.84 3.41
CA THR A 94 26.02 15.39 4.48
C THR A 94 24.71 15.98 3.96
N SER A 95 24.63 16.41 2.70
CA SER A 95 23.41 16.97 2.09
C SER A 95 22.30 15.94 1.83
N ILE A 96 22.60 14.64 1.87
CA ILE A 96 21.63 13.58 1.57
C ILE A 96 20.46 13.59 2.59
N GLY A 97 20.76 13.76 3.88
CA GLY A 97 19.79 13.77 4.94
C GLY A 97 18.96 15.07 5.05
N LEU A 98 19.30 16.11 4.28
CA LEU A 98 18.58 17.37 4.30
C LEU A 98 17.25 17.23 3.55
N TRP A 99 16.18 17.65 4.24
CA TRP A 99 14.83 17.67 3.69
C TRP A 99 14.64 18.88 2.78
N GLY A 100 14.45 18.64 1.48
CA GLY A 100 14.30 19.69 0.47
C GLY A 100 12.93 19.71 -0.19
N ILE A 101 12.77 20.61 -1.17
CA ILE A 101 11.51 20.77 -1.93
C ILE A 101 11.15 19.50 -2.71
N GLU A 102 12.14 18.81 -3.30
CA GLU A 102 11.90 17.54 -4.01
C GLU A 102 11.35 16.45 -3.08
N ASP A 103 11.84 16.38 -1.83
CA ASP A 103 11.37 15.41 -0.84
C ASP A 103 9.94 15.72 -0.39
N GLN A 104 9.61 17.01 -0.25
CA GLN A 104 8.25 17.47 0.06
C GLN A 104 7.29 17.12 -1.08
N HIS A 105 7.71 17.34 -2.32
CA HIS A 105 6.92 17.01 -3.50
C HIS A 105 6.68 15.50 -3.59
N LEU A 106 7.72 14.69 -3.43
CA LEU A 106 7.64 13.23 -3.38
C LEU A 106 6.64 12.77 -2.31
N SER A 107 6.80 13.25 -1.08
CA SER A 107 5.92 12.90 0.03
C SER A 107 4.45 13.27 -0.21
N SER A 108 4.22 14.48 -0.73
CA SER A 108 2.86 14.97 -1.05
C SER A 108 2.18 14.16 -2.17
N THR A 109 2.94 13.78 -3.19
CA THR A 109 2.43 12.96 -4.30
C THR A 109 2.09 11.55 -3.82
N ILE A 110 2.97 10.92 -3.04
CA ILE A 110 2.72 9.63 -2.42
C ILE A 110 1.45 9.67 -1.54
N GLN A 111 1.28 10.72 -0.75
CA GLN A 111 0.08 10.88 0.10
C GLN A 111 -1.21 10.86 -0.73
N LYS A 112 -1.28 11.64 -1.81
CA LYS A 112 -2.46 11.68 -2.70
C LYS A 112 -2.76 10.30 -3.29
N GLN A 113 -1.73 9.60 -3.74
CA GLN A 113 -1.89 8.26 -4.29
C GLN A 113 -2.35 7.26 -3.23
N GLN A 114 -1.79 7.30 -2.02
CA GLN A 114 -2.21 6.40 -0.94
C GLN A 114 -3.68 6.63 -0.55
N LEU A 115 -4.11 7.88 -0.45
CA LEU A 115 -5.51 8.20 -0.15
C LEU A 115 -6.45 7.69 -1.26
N PHE A 116 -6.05 7.80 -2.52
CA PHE A 116 -6.79 7.23 -3.65
C PHE A 116 -6.94 5.71 -3.52
N TRP A 117 -5.85 4.97 -3.25
CA TRP A 117 -5.88 3.52 -3.09
C TRP A 117 -6.72 3.08 -1.89
N ILE A 118 -6.52 3.73 -0.76
CA ILE A 118 -7.23 3.43 0.49
C ILE A 118 -8.74 3.66 0.32
N GLY A 119 -9.13 4.82 -0.23
CA GLY A 119 -10.53 5.18 -0.43
C GLY A 119 -11.24 4.23 -1.40
N ASN A 120 -10.65 3.95 -2.56
CA ASN A 120 -11.26 3.06 -3.56
C ASN A 120 -11.34 1.60 -3.09
N HIS A 121 -10.35 1.12 -2.33
CA HIS A 121 -10.42 -0.24 -1.77
C HIS A 121 -11.54 -0.34 -0.72
N PHE A 122 -11.64 0.65 0.16
CA PHE A 122 -12.70 0.74 1.15
C PHE A 122 -14.08 0.73 0.49
N GLU A 123 -14.29 1.60 -0.48
CA GLU A 123 -15.56 1.74 -1.18
C GLU A 123 -15.97 0.43 -1.88
N ALA A 124 -15.05 -0.22 -2.59
CA ALA A 124 -15.33 -1.45 -3.32
C ALA A 124 -15.73 -2.61 -2.38
N ASP A 125 -14.95 -2.84 -1.32
CA ASP A 125 -15.20 -3.94 -0.38
C ASP A 125 -16.48 -3.74 0.42
N VAL A 126 -16.73 -2.53 0.93
CA VAL A 126 -17.93 -2.23 1.71
C VAL A 126 -19.16 -2.30 0.82
N ARG A 127 -19.12 -1.68 -0.36
CA ARG A 127 -20.23 -1.68 -1.32
C ARG A 127 -20.65 -3.09 -1.70
N GLN A 128 -19.69 -3.96 -2.05
CA GLN A 128 -19.98 -5.33 -2.44
C GLN A 128 -20.59 -6.13 -1.30
N ASN A 129 -20.01 -6.05 -0.10
CA ASN A 129 -20.55 -6.77 1.06
C ASN A 129 -21.95 -6.29 1.44
N PHE A 130 -22.23 -4.98 1.39
CA PHE A 130 -23.58 -4.46 1.60
C PHE A 130 -24.57 -4.97 0.55
N ALA A 131 -24.20 -4.88 -0.73
CA ALA A 131 -25.06 -5.35 -1.82
C ALA A 131 -25.37 -6.84 -1.68
N ASP A 132 -24.41 -7.67 -1.32
CA ASP A 132 -24.60 -9.12 -1.14
C ASP A 132 -25.54 -9.43 0.03
N VAL A 133 -25.36 -8.79 1.18
CA VAL A 133 -26.24 -8.97 2.35
C VAL A 133 -27.66 -8.54 2.04
N LEU A 134 -27.83 -7.39 1.40
CA LEU A 134 -29.14 -6.83 1.08
C LEU A 134 -29.85 -7.63 0.00
N SER A 135 -29.14 -8.10 -1.04
CA SER A 135 -29.69 -8.97 -2.07
C SER A 135 -30.17 -10.30 -1.50
N ASN A 136 -29.38 -10.89 -0.61
CA ASN A 136 -29.75 -12.12 0.09
C ASN A 136 -30.99 -11.92 0.99
N ALA A 137 -31.08 -10.79 1.68
CA ALA A 137 -32.22 -10.45 2.52
C ALA A 137 -33.53 -10.36 1.72
N ILE A 138 -33.51 -9.81 0.48
CA ILE A 138 -34.68 -9.80 -0.42
C ILE A 138 -35.08 -11.23 -0.79
N GLN A 139 -34.09 -12.02 -1.25
CA GLN A 139 -34.33 -13.39 -1.72
C GLN A 139 -34.91 -14.28 -0.62
N GLN A 140 -34.45 -14.12 0.61
CA GLN A 140 -34.86 -14.88 1.78
C GLN A 140 -36.11 -14.30 2.48
N GLY A 141 -36.59 -13.12 2.07
CA GLY A 141 -37.76 -12.47 2.68
C GLY A 141 -37.54 -12.06 4.13
N TYR A 142 -36.36 -11.58 4.48
CA TYR A 142 -36.00 -11.17 5.85
C TYR A 142 -36.93 -10.07 6.37
N THR A 143 -37.21 -10.15 7.69
CA THR A 143 -37.79 -9.01 8.40
C THR A 143 -36.71 -7.93 8.62
N LYS A 144 -37.17 -6.74 9.01
CA LYS A 144 -36.23 -5.64 9.35
C LYS A 144 -35.28 -6.03 10.48
N GLU A 145 -35.81 -6.70 11.49
CA GLU A 145 -35.09 -7.17 12.67
C GLU A 145 -34.00 -8.17 12.24
N THR A 146 -34.41 -9.18 11.44
CA THR A 146 -33.47 -10.18 10.91
C THR A 146 -32.38 -9.53 10.04
N LEU A 147 -32.76 -8.55 9.21
CA LEU A 147 -31.74 -7.84 8.38
C LEU A 147 -30.81 -6.99 9.24
N ALA A 148 -31.32 -6.28 10.26
CA ALA A 148 -30.49 -5.50 11.16
C ALA A 148 -29.48 -6.36 11.93
N ASP A 149 -29.87 -7.52 12.42
CA ASP A 149 -28.99 -8.48 13.10
C ASP A 149 -27.97 -9.05 12.10
N THR A 150 -28.39 -9.42 10.90
CA THR A 150 -27.49 -9.92 9.85
C THR A 150 -26.43 -8.88 9.46
N LEU A 151 -26.83 -7.62 9.28
CA LEU A 151 -25.91 -6.52 8.99
C LEU A 151 -24.87 -6.38 10.11
N LYS A 152 -25.31 -6.36 11.37
CA LYS A 152 -24.43 -6.23 12.52
C LYS A 152 -23.38 -7.34 12.58
N ASP A 153 -23.79 -8.59 12.36
CA ASP A 153 -22.89 -9.75 12.42
C ASP A 153 -21.91 -9.76 11.25
N GLN A 154 -22.41 -9.58 10.02
CA GLN A 154 -21.59 -9.59 8.81
C GLN A 154 -20.55 -8.46 8.77
N PHE A 155 -20.91 -7.26 9.25
CA PHE A 155 -19.99 -6.14 9.28
C PHE A 155 -19.00 -6.22 10.44
N SER A 156 -19.36 -6.83 11.57
CA SER A 156 -18.40 -7.18 12.62
C SER A 156 -17.34 -8.14 12.09
N ASP A 157 -17.73 -9.14 11.32
CA ASP A 157 -16.83 -10.07 10.67
C ASP A 157 -15.96 -9.41 9.60
N LEU A 158 -16.51 -8.53 8.78
CA LEU A 158 -15.78 -7.76 7.78
C LEU A 158 -14.70 -6.91 8.45
N ALA A 159 -15.03 -6.19 9.52
CA ALA A 159 -14.10 -5.36 10.28
C ALA A 159 -12.92 -6.17 10.83
N ASN A 160 -13.15 -7.42 11.23
CA ASN A 160 -12.11 -8.29 11.77
C ASN A 160 -11.26 -8.97 10.69
N ARG A 161 -11.85 -9.46 9.61
CA ARG A 161 -11.14 -10.11 8.49
C ARG A 161 -10.17 -9.18 7.78
N SER A 162 -10.53 -7.92 7.64
CA SER A 162 -9.69 -6.91 6.99
C SER A 162 -8.42 -6.52 7.77
N SER A 163 -8.28 -6.94 9.02
CA SER A 163 -7.12 -6.62 9.86
C SER A 163 -5.79 -7.08 9.24
N ASN A 164 -5.76 -8.29 8.69
CA ASN A 164 -4.56 -8.84 8.01
C ASN A 164 -4.24 -8.10 6.70
N TYR A 165 -5.27 -7.64 5.99
CA TYR A 165 -5.10 -6.82 4.79
C TYR A 165 -4.46 -5.47 5.14
N TRP A 166 -4.99 -4.76 6.14
CA TRP A 166 -4.46 -3.46 6.56
C TRP A 166 -3.03 -3.57 7.09
N GLN A 167 -2.71 -4.66 7.79
CA GLN A 167 -1.33 -4.92 8.20
C GLN A 167 -0.41 -5.10 6.99
N GLY A 168 -0.78 -5.95 6.05
CA GLY A 168 0.02 -6.18 4.84
C GLY A 168 0.15 -4.92 3.98
N LEU A 169 -0.92 -4.12 3.85
CA LEU A 169 -0.89 -2.84 3.14
C LEU A 169 0.07 -1.85 3.82
N ALA A 170 0.01 -1.73 5.14
CA ALA A 170 0.91 -0.85 5.89
C ALA A 170 2.38 -1.26 5.72
N GLU A 171 2.69 -2.55 5.81
CA GLU A 171 4.03 -3.09 5.61
C GLU A 171 4.54 -2.83 4.19
N HIS A 172 3.74 -3.15 3.18
CA HIS A 172 4.07 -2.94 1.77
C HIS A 172 4.28 -1.46 1.43
N THR A 173 3.36 -0.61 1.87
CA THR A 173 3.40 0.83 1.62
C THR A 173 4.61 1.48 2.31
N ALA A 174 4.83 1.18 3.59
CA ALA A 174 5.96 1.74 4.33
C ALA A 174 7.32 1.33 3.71
N LEU A 175 7.45 0.07 3.23
CA LEU A 175 8.65 -0.37 2.53
C LEU A 175 8.85 0.42 1.24
N ARG A 176 7.82 0.51 0.38
CA ARG A 176 7.90 1.24 -0.89
C ARG A 176 8.29 2.70 -0.68
N ILE A 177 7.67 3.37 0.28
CA ILE A 177 7.96 4.78 0.57
C ILE A 177 9.40 4.96 1.07
N ARG A 178 9.86 4.07 1.93
CA ARG A 178 11.25 4.07 2.40
C ARG A 178 12.24 3.87 1.26
N GLU A 179 11.94 2.96 0.32
CA GLU A 179 12.79 2.75 -0.87
C GLU A 179 12.78 3.97 -1.79
N PHE A 180 11.66 4.65 -1.98
CA PHE A 180 11.64 5.94 -2.69
C PHE A 180 12.54 6.98 -2.02
N GLY A 181 12.52 7.06 -0.68
CA GLY A 181 13.44 7.90 0.07
C GLY A 181 14.92 7.52 -0.17
N ARG A 182 15.23 6.22 -0.27
CA ARG A 182 16.59 5.75 -0.60
C ARG A 182 17.00 6.12 -2.03
N LEU A 183 16.13 5.86 -3.02
CA LEU A 183 16.40 6.23 -4.41
C LEU A 183 16.65 7.73 -4.56
N GLN A 184 15.86 8.55 -3.87
CA GLN A 184 16.08 10.00 -3.81
C GLN A 184 17.42 10.33 -3.13
N GLY A 185 17.78 9.64 -2.06
CA GLY A 185 19.08 9.76 -1.41
C GLY A 185 20.24 9.34 -2.35
N TYR A 186 20.08 8.26 -3.11
CA TYR A 186 21.08 7.81 -4.10
C TYR A 186 21.27 8.85 -5.21
N LYS A 187 20.18 9.47 -5.69
CA LYS A 187 20.23 10.60 -6.63
C LYS A 187 21.06 11.76 -6.05
N LYS A 188 20.78 12.17 -4.80
CA LYS A 188 21.53 13.22 -4.10
C LYS A 188 23.02 12.85 -3.91
N ALA A 189 23.29 11.56 -3.66
CA ALA A 189 24.67 11.04 -3.55
C ALA A 189 25.40 10.95 -4.90
N LYS A 190 24.69 11.15 -6.03
CA LYS A 190 25.21 10.95 -7.39
C LYS A 190 25.70 9.51 -7.63
N ALA A 191 25.02 8.55 -7.05
CA ALA A 191 25.26 7.14 -7.30
C ALA A 191 24.90 6.78 -8.74
N ARG A 192 25.56 5.75 -9.28
CA ARG A 192 25.23 5.21 -10.62
C ARG A 192 24.49 3.88 -10.52
N TYR A 193 24.79 3.12 -9.49
CA TYR A 193 24.30 1.76 -9.32
C TYR A 193 23.92 1.48 -7.87
N TYR A 194 23.08 0.48 -7.69
CA TYR A 194 22.71 -0.10 -6.38
C TYR A 194 22.57 -1.61 -6.49
N LYS A 195 22.53 -2.28 -5.35
CA LYS A 195 22.26 -3.70 -5.19
C LYS A 195 21.07 -3.93 -4.28
N LEU A 196 20.47 -5.13 -4.38
CA LEU A 196 19.49 -5.60 -3.45
C LEU A 196 20.15 -6.14 -2.17
N VAL A 197 19.49 -5.94 -1.04
CA VAL A 197 19.86 -6.53 0.24
C VAL A 197 18.69 -7.37 0.70
N VAL A 198 18.87 -8.67 0.68
CA VAL A 198 17.87 -9.66 1.06
C VAL A 198 18.22 -10.22 2.44
N ILE A 199 17.23 -10.24 3.34
CA ILE A 199 17.37 -10.93 4.62
C ILE A 199 17.03 -12.40 4.36
N LEU A 200 18.02 -13.28 4.49
CA LEU A 200 17.85 -14.72 4.29
C LEU A 200 17.55 -15.41 5.62
N ASP A 201 16.29 -15.78 5.82
CA ASP A 201 15.78 -16.53 6.96
C ASP A 201 14.63 -17.44 6.54
N ASP A 202 13.97 -18.13 7.48
CA ASP A 202 12.87 -19.07 7.22
C ASP A 202 11.63 -18.41 6.60
N ARG A 203 11.51 -17.08 6.70
CA ARG A 203 10.40 -16.30 6.12
C ARG A 203 10.73 -15.72 4.76
N THR A 204 11.91 -15.98 4.23
CA THR A 204 12.32 -15.44 2.92
C THR A 204 11.66 -16.24 1.81
N SER A 205 10.91 -15.54 0.94
CA SER A 205 10.28 -16.15 -0.24
C SER A 205 11.34 -16.60 -1.26
N ASP A 206 10.98 -17.57 -2.11
CA ASP A 206 11.85 -18.04 -3.19
C ASP A 206 12.16 -16.92 -4.18
N ILE A 207 11.23 -16.00 -4.42
CA ILE A 207 11.48 -14.77 -5.20
C ILE A 207 12.67 -14.01 -4.65
N CYS A 208 12.68 -13.73 -3.35
CA CYS A 208 13.78 -12.99 -2.72
C CYS A 208 15.08 -13.79 -2.67
N ARG A 209 15.00 -15.12 -2.48
CA ARG A 209 16.18 -16.03 -2.56
C ARG A 209 16.78 -16.02 -3.96
N ALA A 210 15.96 -16.12 -5.01
CA ALA A 210 16.38 -16.06 -6.40
C ALA A 210 17.09 -14.73 -6.73
N LEU A 211 16.49 -13.60 -6.30
CA LEU A 211 17.10 -12.28 -6.47
C LEU A 211 18.43 -12.13 -5.73
N ALA A 212 18.56 -12.74 -4.53
CA ALA A 212 19.81 -12.76 -3.79
C ALA A 212 20.88 -13.58 -4.52
N ALA A 213 20.50 -14.75 -5.07
CA ALA A 213 21.41 -15.62 -5.80
C ALA A 213 21.95 -14.99 -7.09
N GLN A 214 21.15 -14.18 -7.78
CA GLN A 214 21.59 -13.44 -8.97
C GLN A 214 22.69 -12.42 -8.69
N ASP A 215 22.81 -11.90 -7.47
CA ASP A 215 23.73 -10.81 -7.06
C ASP A 215 23.87 -9.67 -8.09
N LYS A 216 22.73 -9.28 -8.67
CA LYS A 216 22.67 -8.33 -9.78
C LYS A 216 22.92 -6.90 -9.32
N THR A 217 23.62 -6.14 -10.17
CA THR A 217 23.78 -4.70 -10.02
C THR A 217 22.76 -3.98 -10.90
N TYR A 218 22.04 -3.01 -10.32
CA TYR A 218 20.98 -2.28 -10.97
C TYR A 218 21.39 -0.84 -11.27
N PRO A 219 21.17 -0.33 -12.50
CA PRO A 219 21.36 1.08 -12.82
C PRO A 219 20.37 1.94 -12.03
N LEU A 220 20.83 3.01 -11.40
CA LEU A 220 19.96 3.90 -10.64
C LEU A 220 18.95 4.64 -11.52
N ASN A 221 19.35 5.01 -12.73
CA ASN A 221 18.47 5.75 -13.63
C ASN A 221 17.19 4.98 -13.98
N ASP A 222 17.28 3.66 -14.18
CA ASP A 222 16.12 2.82 -14.48
C ASP A 222 15.11 2.84 -13.31
N ALA A 223 15.62 2.79 -12.08
CA ALA A 223 14.78 2.87 -10.89
C ALA A 223 14.15 4.26 -10.69
N LEU A 224 14.90 5.32 -10.98
CA LEU A 224 14.38 6.70 -10.91
C LEU A 224 13.31 6.93 -11.97
N GLU A 225 13.49 6.45 -13.19
CA GLU A 225 12.51 6.55 -14.26
C GLU A 225 11.18 5.83 -13.87
N VAL A 226 11.28 4.61 -13.35
CA VAL A 226 10.09 3.89 -12.85
C VAL A 226 9.45 4.63 -11.68
N MET A 227 10.21 5.15 -10.74
CA MET A 227 9.70 5.93 -9.62
C MET A 227 8.99 7.20 -10.10
N ASP A 228 9.58 7.96 -11.01
CA ASP A 228 9.02 9.21 -11.55
C ASP A 228 7.72 8.92 -12.33
N ASN A 229 7.68 7.85 -13.12
CA ASN A 229 6.47 7.41 -13.82
C ASN A 229 5.37 6.96 -12.85
N LEU A 230 5.71 6.24 -11.79
CA LEU A 230 4.73 5.91 -10.73
C LEU A 230 4.19 7.16 -10.04
N MET A 231 5.03 8.19 -9.83
CA MET A 231 4.61 9.46 -9.25
C MET A 231 3.75 10.29 -10.20
N ALA A 232 3.85 10.06 -11.51
CA ALA A 232 3.04 10.76 -12.53
C ALA A 232 1.61 10.21 -12.65
N LEU A 233 1.24 9.13 -11.94
CA LEU A 233 -0.11 8.58 -11.97
C LEU A 233 -1.14 9.63 -11.56
N ASP A 234 -2.04 9.97 -12.50
CA ASP A 234 -3.14 10.89 -12.24
C ASP A 234 -4.30 10.17 -11.54
N THR A 235 -4.39 10.34 -10.24
CA THR A 235 -5.45 9.74 -9.40
C THR A 235 -6.80 10.45 -9.52
N LYS A 236 -6.89 11.54 -10.28
CA LYS A 236 -8.15 12.27 -10.47
C LYS A 236 -8.90 11.83 -11.72
N SER A 237 -8.14 11.45 -12.76
CA SER A 237 -8.70 11.11 -14.08
C SER A 237 -8.77 9.61 -14.33
N ASN A 238 -8.05 8.79 -13.54
CA ASN A 238 -8.03 7.34 -13.72
C ASN A 238 -9.02 6.64 -12.78
N SER A 239 -9.69 5.62 -13.29
CA SER A 239 -10.40 4.65 -12.46
C SER A 239 -9.42 3.79 -11.65
N LEU A 240 -9.94 3.05 -10.66
CA LEU A 240 -9.12 2.10 -9.90
C LEU A 240 -8.47 1.03 -10.80
N ASP A 241 -9.19 0.53 -11.79
CA ASP A 241 -8.71 -0.52 -12.68
C ASP A 241 -7.66 0.03 -13.66
N ASP A 242 -7.86 1.22 -14.24
CA ASP A 242 -6.85 1.87 -15.08
C ASP A 242 -5.54 2.10 -14.29
N ALA A 243 -5.66 2.58 -13.05
CA ALA A 243 -4.52 2.79 -12.19
C ALA A 243 -3.78 1.48 -11.83
N ARG A 244 -4.52 0.39 -11.61
CA ARG A 244 -3.94 -0.95 -11.39
C ARG A 244 -3.17 -1.45 -12.60
N GLU A 245 -3.75 -1.35 -13.80
CA GLU A 245 -3.09 -1.78 -15.03
C GLU A 245 -1.85 -0.91 -15.32
N TYR A 246 -1.93 0.39 -15.10
CA TYR A 246 -0.78 1.29 -15.24
C TYR A 246 0.39 0.87 -14.32
N ILE A 247 0.12 0.61 -13.04
CA ILE A 247 1.16 0.16 -12.10
C ILE A 247 1.70 -1.21 -12.47
N LYS A 248 0.86 -2.15 -12.88
CA LYS A 248 1.32 -3.47 -13.33
C LYS A 248 2.25 -3.38 -14.53
N ALA A 249 1.98 -2.47 -15.46
CA ALA A 249 2.83 -2.27 -16.63
C ALA A 249 4.19 -1.66 -16.28
N LEU A 250 4.23 -0.68 -15.37
CA LEU A 250 5.46 0.03 -14.98
C LEU A 250 6.33 -0.73 -13.98
N ALA A 251 5.71 -1.35 -13.01
CA ALA A 251 6.39 -1.98 -11.88
C ALA A 251 5.75 -3.34 -11.56
N PRO A 252 5.81 -4.29 -12.50
CA PRO A 252 5.19 -5.60 -12.31
C PRO A 252 5.87 -6.34 -11.15
N TRP A 253 5.03 -6.98 -10.33
CA TRP A 253 5.52 -7.89 -9.31
C TRP A 253 6.06 -9.16 -9.96
N ILE A 254 7.06 -9.75 -9.32
CA ILE A 254 7.58 -11.05 -9.71
C ILE A 254 6.55 -12.13 -9.36
N LYS A 255 6.31 -13.03 -10.29
CA LYS A 255 5.44 -14.19 -10.11
C LYS A 255 6.25 -15.45 -9.90
N ASP A 256 5.65 -16.47 -9.31
CA ASP A 256 6.32 -17.74 -9.02
C ASP A 256 6.80 -18.46 -10.30
N ASP A 257 6.10 -18.30 -11.43
CA ASP A 257 6.49 -18.85 -12.72
C ASP A 257 7.70 -18.18 -13.37
N GLN A 258 8.18 -17.09 -12.83
CA GLN A 258 9.40 -16.39 -13.24
C GLN A 258 10.65 -16.84 -12.48
N ILE A 259 10.51 -17.68 -11.45
CA ILE A 259 11.63 -18.15 -10.65
C ILE A 259 12.36 -19.28 -11.41
N GLU A 260 13.68 -19.13 -11.53
CA GLU A 260 14.56 -20.14 -12.07
C GLU A 260 15.15 -20.98 -10.95
N TYR A 261 15.15 -22.29 -11.12
CA TYR A 261 15.67 -23.27 -10.14
C TYR A 261 16.83 -24.06 -10.74
N ASP A 262 17.79 -24.41 -9.90
CA ASP A 262 18.85 -25.37 -10.26
C ASP A 262 18.36 -26.83 -10.22
N SER A 263 19.26 -27.76 -10.47
CA SER A 263 18.97 -29.22 -10.45
C SER A 263 18.58 -29.74 -9.04
N GLU A 264 18.87 -28.99 -7.99
CA GLU A 264 18.55 -29.30 -6.59
C GLU A 264 17.31 -28.57 -6.10
N MET A 265 16.59 -27.89 -7.02
CA MET A 265 15.42 -27.09 -6.71
C MET A 265 15.70 -25.84 -5.82
N ASN A 266 16.93 -25.34 -5.85
CA ASN A 266 17.23 -24.08 -5.20
C ASN A 266 16.89 -22.91 -6.16
N PRO A 267 16.26 -21.82 -5.67
CA PRO A 267 15.99 -20.66 -6.50
C PRO A 267 17.30 -19.90 -6.80
N VAL A 268 17.65 -19.78 -8.09
CA VAL A 268 18.92 -19.23 -8.54
C VAL A 268 18.79 -17.94 -9.37
N GLY A 269 17.57 -17.63 -9.85
CA GLY A 269 17.34 -16.47 -10.67
C GLY A 269 15.87 -16.12 -10.86
N VAL A 270 15.64 -14.94 -11.43
CA VAL A 270 14.32 -14.46 -11.86
C VAL A 270 14.44 -14.02 -13.31
N SER A 271 13.53 -14.56 -14.15
CA SER A 271 13.41 -14.22 -15.56
C SER A 271 12.29 -13.20 -15.81
N GLY A 272 12.32 -12.59 -17.00
CA GLY A 272 11.29 -11.65 -17.42
C GLY A 272 11.37 -10.26 -16.79
N ALA A 273 10.41 -9.42 -17.18
CA ALA A 273 10.33 -8.05 -16.71
C ALA A 273 9.75 -7.98 -15.29
N HIS A 274 10.36 -7.18 -14.45
CA HIS A 274 9.90 -6.89 -13.09
C HIS A 274 10.33 -5.50 -12.65
N THR A 275 9.71 -4.99 -11.57
CA THR A 275 10.16 -3.72 -10.97
C THR A 275 11.64 -3.78 -10.61
N PRO A 276 12.41 -2.70 -10.84
CA PRO A 276 13.84 -2.71 -10.54
C PRO A 276 14.16 -2.57 -9.04
N PHE A 277 13.20 -2.21 -8.20
CA PHE A 277 13.37 -2.00 -6.76
C PHE A 277 12.22 -2.61 -5.95
N PRO A 278 12.46 -2.93 -4.65
CA PRO A 278 11.43 -3.50 -3.79
C PRO A 278 10.23 -2.52 -3.53
N PRO A 279 9.07 -3.07 -3.19
CA PRO A 279 8.76 -4.47 -2.95
C PRO A 279 8.47 -5.24 -4.24
N PHE A 280 8.95 -6.50 -4.31
CA PHE A 280 8.79 -7.38 -5.47
C PHE A 280 7.54 -8.27 -5.42
N HIS A 281 6.98 -8.45 -4.23
CA HIS A 281 5.78 -9.24 -3.93
C HIS A 281 5.15 -8.75 -2.61
N TRP A 282 3.99 -9.28 -2.26
CA TRP A 282 3.33 -8.97 -0.99
C TRP A 282 4.18 -9.39 0.22
N LYS A 283 4.29 -8.53 1.24
CA LYS A 283 5.12 -8.72 2.44
C LYS A 283 6.63 -8.90 2.16
N CYS A 284 7.12 -8.33 1.06
CA CYS A 284 8.55 -8.29 0.75
C CYS A 284 9.34 -7.57 1.86
N ARG A 285 10.54 -8.09 2.19
CA ARG A 285 11.46 -7.48 3.18
C ARG A 285 12.81 -7.08 2.57
N THR A 286 12.97 -7.31 1.26
CA THR A 286 14.15 -6.89 0.51
C THR A 286 14.25 -5.39 0.49
N THR A 287 15.47 -4.88 0.50
CA THR A 287 15.78 -3.46 0.47
C THR A 287 16.97 -3.21 -0.47
N THR A 288 17.37 -1.95 -0.64
CA THR A 288 18.49 -1.58 -1.53
C THR A 288 19.69 -1.04 -0.75
N THR A 289 20.86 -1.12 -1.37
CA THR A 289 22.10 -0.49 -0.91
C THR A 289 22.86 0.14 -2.06
N ILE A 290 23.45 1.30 -1.81
CA ILE A 290 24.24 2.05 -2.81
C ILE A 290 25.51 1.28 -3.16
N LEU A 291 25.89 1.30 -4.46
CA LEU A 291 27.19 0.82 -4.93
C LEU A 291 28.04 1.97 -5.46
N GLY A 292 29.32 1.94 -5.08
CA GLY A 292 30.35 2.76 -5.71
C GLY A 292 30.04 4.25 -5.65
N LEU A 293 30.10 4.84 -4.47
CA LEU A 293 30.42 6.26 -4.40
C LEU A 293 31.79 6.41 -5.04
N CYS A 294 31.87 7.03 -6.23
CA CYS A 294 33.16 7.48 -6.78
C CYS A 294 33.80 8.36 -5.72
N ASN A 295 34.71 7.78 -4.94
CA ASN A 295 35.75 8.56 -4.30
C ASN A 295 36.51 9.22 -5.43
N GLN A 296 36.15 10.45 -5.79
CA GLN A 296 37.12 11.37 -6.36
C GLN A 296 38.16 11.58 -5.26
N MET A 297 39.05 10.59 -5.09
CA MET A 297 40.36 10.91 -4.56
C MET A 297 40.95 11.88 -5.57
N SER A 298 40.89 13.13 -5.21
CA SER A 298 41.66 14.19 -5.79
C SER A 298 43.11 13.71 -5.82
N SER A 299 43.59 13.35 -6.99
CA SER A 299 45.02 13.41 -7.28
C SER A 299 45.39 14.88 -7.25
N VAL A 300 45.68 15.39 -6.06
CA VAL A 300 46.49 16.59 -5.88
C VAL A 300 47.92 16.05 -5.84
N ILE A 301 48.56 16.09 -6.99
CA ILE A 301 50.03 16.16 -7.11
C ILE A 301 50.36 17.60 -7.42
#